data_f4158bf2a157979833aaf3b5779984a2
#
_entry.id   f4158bf2a157979833aaf3b5779984a2
#
_cell.length_a   1.000
_cell.length_b   1.000
_cell.length_c   1.000
_cell.angle_alpha   90.00
_cell.angle_beta   90.00
_cell.angle_gamma   90.00
#
_symmetry.space_group_name_H-M   'P 1'
#
loop_
_entity.id
_entity.type
_entity.pdbx_description
1 polymer ?
#
loop_
_entity_poly.entity_id
_entity_poly.type
_entity_poly.pdbx_seq_one_letter_code
_entity_poly.pdbx_strand_id
1 'polypeptide(L)'
;THECSSAASDVYKRQLSDIEIPKTYFGIGFDIHKLIKNKKLYLGGIKIPFHSGLEGHSDGDVILHAIIDAILGATKKKDIGTFFPNNKKFKNIRSPKMLKPIISNLYKSDFSINNIDINLICEQPKVSKYRKRIINSISKLTSLNKNQINLKGKTVEKLGLIGKEKAIACEVIISITKYD
;
A
#
# COMPACT_ATOMS: atom_id res chain seq x y z
N THR A 1 11.28 19.70 -54.04
CA THR A 1 10.80 18.53 -53.30
C THR A 1 11.17 18.58 -51.85
N HIS A 2 10.16 18.74 -50.95
CA HIS A 2 10.14 18.41 -49.52
C HIS A 2 10.94 19.28 -48.53
N GLU A 3 10.68 20.57 -48.48
CA GLU A 3 11.03 21.39 -47.29
C GLU A 3 9.81 21.66 -46.37
N CYS A 4 8.68 21.00 -46.59
CA CYS A 4 7.48 21.22 -45.78
C CYS A 4 7.43 20.40 -44.48
N SER A 5 8.48 19.60 -44.19
CA SER A 5 8.52 18.64 -43.10
C SER A 5 9.12 19.18 -41.79
N SER A 6 10.04 20.15 -41.83
CA SER A 6 10.74 20.63 -40.63
C SER A 6 9.90 21.59 -39.79
N ALA A 7 9.21 22.53 -40.39
CA ALA A 7 8.44 23.56 -39.66
C ALA A 7 7.21 22.92 -38.92
N ALA A 8 6.52 21.96 -39.55
CA ALA A 8 5.43 21.23 -38.90
C ALA A 8 5.95 20.36 -37.74
N SER A 9 7.12 19.72 -37.92
CA SER A 9 7.79 18.95 -36.88
C SER A 9 8.22 19.84 -35.70
N ASP A 10 8.71 21.06 -35.97
CA ASP A 10 9.17 21.97 -34.92
C ASP A 10 8.01 22.64 -34.17
N VAL A 11 6.90 22.94 -34.84
CA VAL A 11 5.66 23.38 -34.19
C VAL A 11 5.08 22.27 -33.29
N TYR A 12 5.08 21.02 -33.78
CA TYR A 12 4.59 19.87 -33.00
C TYR A 12 5.52 19.56 -31.80
N LYS A 13 6.83 19.67 -31.96
CA LYS A 13 7.80 19.56 -30.86
C LYS A 13 7.65 20.65 -29.82
N ARG A 14 7.42 21.91 -30.24
CA ARG A 14 7.12 23.01 -29.31
C ARG A 14 5.82 22.79 -28.56
N GLN A 15 4.75 22.37 -29.22
CA GLN A 15 3.48 22.06 -28.55
C GLN A 15 3.61 20.90 -27.54
N LEU A 16 4.48 19.92 -27.81
CA LEU A 16 4.77 18.84 -26.86
C LEU A 16 5.68 19.26 -25.71
N SER A 17 6.59 20.25 -25.91
CA SER A 17 7.46 20.75 -24.85
C SER A 17 6.72 21.55 -23.76
N ASP A 18 5.57 22.11 -24.11
CA ASP A 18 4.74 22.92 -23.21
C ASP A 18 3.67 22.09 -22.45
N ILE A 19 3.57 20.78 -22.77
CA ILE A 19 2.72 19.85 -22.04
C ILE A 19 3.53 19.25 -20.89
N GLU A 20 3.37 19.81 -19.69
CA GLU A 20 3.86 19.17 -18.46
C GLU A 20 3.14 17.83 -18.25
N ILE A 21 3.81 16.75 -18.59
CA ILE A 21 3.30 15.39 -18.34
C ILE A 21 3.51 15.10 -16.85
N PRO A 22 2.44 14.91 -16.05
CA PRO A 22 2.58 14.61 -14.64
C PRO A 22 3.44 13.38 -14.41
N LYS A 23 4.44 13.48 -13.52
CA LYS A 23 5.38 12.40 -13.25
C LYS A 23 4.72 11.33 -12.38
N THR A 24 4.66 10.11 -12.91
CA THR A 24 4.15 8.95 -12.16
C THR A 24 5.30 8.16 -11.53
N TYR A 25 5.14 7.83 -10.27
CA TYR A 25 6.08 7.02 -9.49
C TYR A 25 5.38 5.76 -9.00
N PHE A 26 6.16 4.70 -8.85
CA PHE A 26 5.69 3.42 -8.32
C PHE A 26 6.44 3.08 -7.05
N GLY A 27 5.76 2.44 -6.13
CA GLY A 27 6.35 1.91 -4.91
C GLY A 27 5.86 0.51 -4.65
N ILE A 28 6.75 -0.31 -4.11
CA ILE A 28 6.44 -1.64 -3.62
C ILE A 28 6.58 -1.66 -2.10
N GLY A 29 5.68 -2.37 -1.43
CA GLY A 29 5.77 -2.63 0.00
C GLY A 29 5.51 -4.10 0.26
N PHE A 30 6.25 -4.67 1.20
CA PHE A 30 6.11 -6.05 1.65
C PHE A 30 6.19 -6.11 3.16
N ASP A 31 5.29 -6.87 3.77
CA ASP A 31 5.34 -7.15 5.20
C ASP A 31 4.90 -8.58 5.49
N ILE A 32 5.47 -9.19 6.51
CA ILE A 32 5.12 -10.52 6.99
C ILE A 32 5.18 -10.59 8.51
N HIS A 33 4.12 -11.11 9.11
CA HIS A 33 4.04 -11.31 10.55
C HIS A 33 3.63 -12.72 10.92
N LYS A 34 4.18 -13.21 12.04
CA LYS A 34 3.84 -14.51 12.62
C LYS A 34 2.44 -14.49 13.19
N LEU A 35 1.67 -15.55 12.98
CA LEU A 35 0.38 -15.80 13.63
C LEU A 35 0.60 -16.40 15.03
N ILE A 36 -0.02 -15.78 16.03
CA ILE A 36 -0.03 -16.26 17.41
C ILE A 36 -1.48 -16.40 17.92
N LYS A 37 -1.73 -17.45 18.70
CA LYS A 37 -3.05 -17.71 19.29
C LYS A 37 -3.45 -16.61 20.28
N ASN A 38 -4.76 -16.44 20.47
CA ASN A 38 -5.36 -15.53 21.46
C ASN A 38 -5.03 -14.03 21.25
N LYS A 39 -4.50 -13.63 20.09
CA LYS A 39 -4.32 -12.25 19.68
C LYS A 39 -5.42 -11.84 18.70
N LYS A 40 -5.83 -10.58 18.76
CA LYS A 40 -6.79 -10.02 17.78
C LYS A 40 -6.11 -9.85 16.43
N LEU A 41 -6.77 -10.28 15.36
CA LEU A 41 -6.30 -10.08 13.99
C LEU A 41 -6.83 -8.76 13.45
N TYR A 42 -5.93 -7.94 12.92
CA TYR A 42 -6.27 -6.72 12.19
C TYR A 42 -5.71 -6.81 10.76
N LEU A 43 -6.56 -6.48 9.78
CA LEU A 43 -6.20 -6.45 8.36
C LEU A 43 -6.88 -5.26 7.70
N GLY A 44 -6.09 -4.36 7.13
CA GLY A 44 -6.57 -3.14 6.50
C GLY A 44 -7.32 -2.19 7.46
N GLY A 45 -6.87 -2.14 8.73
CA GLY A 45 -7.42 -1.27 9.77
C GLY A 45 -8.62 -1.83 10.51
N ILE A 46 -9.21 -2.97 10.09
CA ILE A 46 -10.39 -3.57 10.72
C ILE A 46 -10.07 -4.86 11.46
N LYS A 47 -10.82 -5.12 12.52
CA LYS A 47 -10.75 -6.40 13.23
C LYS A 47 -11.41 -7.51 12.42
N ILE A 48 -10.70 -8.61 12.24
CA ILE A 48 -11.16 -9.82 11.58
C ILE A 48 -11.46 -10.89 12.65
N PRO A 49 -12.66 -11.52 12.64
CA PRO A 49 -12.95 -12.65 13.50
C PRO A 49 -12.08 -13.84 13.11
N PHE A 50 -11.07 -14.12 13.94
CA PHE A 50 -10.15 -15.22 13.76
C PHE A 50 -9.52 -15.59 15.11
N HIS A 51 -9.16 -16.87 15.30
CA HIS A 51 -8.66 -17.40 16.57
C HIS A 51 -7.21 -16.99 16.88
N SER A 52 -6.52 -16.43 15.91
CA SER A 52 -5.13 -15.97 16.01
C SER A 52 -4.99 -14.56 15.46
N GLY A 53 -3.97 -13.84 15.89
CA GLY A 53 -3.61 -12.52 15.36
C GLY A 53 -2.13 -12.42 15.06
N LEU A 54 -1.71 -11.32 14.45
CA LEU A 54 -0.35 -11.12 14.00
C LEU A 54 0.52 -10.56 15.13
N GLU A 55 1.68 -11.19 15.33
CA GLU A 55 2.69 -10.73 16.26
C GLU A 55 3.38 -9.49 15.69
N GLY A 56 3.58 -8.47 16.51
CA GLY A 56 4.27 -7.25 16.12
C GLY A 56 4.33 -6.26 17.27
N HIS A 57 5.18 -5.25 17.14
CA HIS A 57 5.30 -4.16 18.09
C HIS A 57 4.07 -3.23 18.08
N SER A 58 3.38 -3.16 16.93
CA SER A 58 2.08 -2.52 16.70
C SER A 58 0.94 -3.55 16.77
N ASP A 59 -0.17 -3.29 16.09
CA ASP A 59 -1.25 -4.27 15.92
C ASP A 59 -0.97 -5.37 14.88
N GLY A 60 0.17 -5.29 14.17
CA GLY A 60 0.62 -6.28 13.19
C GLY A 60 -0.19 -6.30 11.89
N ASP A 61 -0.83 -5.19 11.51
CA ASP A 61 -1.63 -5.12 10.28
C ASP A 61 -0.72 -5.08 9.05
N VAL A 62 -0.41 -6.25 8.51
CA VAL A 62 0.48 -6.42 7.34
C VAL A 62 0.03 -5.64 6.11
N ILE A 63 -1.28 -5.40 5.93
CA ILE A 63 -1.80 -4.64 4.80
C ILE A 63 -1.41 -3.17 4.94
N LEU A 64 -1.69 -2.57 6.10
CA LEU A 64 -1.37 -1.16 6.30
C LEU A 64 0.13 -0.90 6.37
N HIS A 65 0.92 -1.83 6.92
CA HIS A 65 2.38 -1.73 6.92
C HIS A 65 2.94 -1.75 5.48
N ALA A 66 2.50 -2.70 4.67
CA ALA A 66 2.92 -2.78 3.27
C ALA A 66 2.46 -1.55 2.44
N ILE A 67 1.27 -0.99 2.71
CA ILE A 67 0.83 0.28 2.09
C ILE A 67 1.75 1.44 2.49
N ILE A 68 2.12 1.53 3.77
CA ILE A 68 3.04 2.58 4.24
C ILE A 68 4.38 2.47 3.52
N ASP A 69 4.97 1.28 3.45
CA ASP A 69 6.25 1.07 2.77
C ASP A 69 6.17 1.35 1.27
N ALA A 70 5.08 0.97 0.62
CA ALA A 70 4.86 1.29 -0.79
C ALA A 70 4.81 2.81 -1.04
N ILE A 71 4.13 3.58 -0.18
CA ILE A 71 4.09 5.05 -0.27
C ILE A 71 5.48 5.65 -0.04
N LEU A 72 6.17 5.17 0.99
CA LEU A 72 7.53 5.64 1.31
C LEU A 72 8.50 5.35 0.16
N GLY A 73 8.44 4.16 -0.43
CA GLY A 73 9.24 3.78 -1.60
C GLY A 73 8.95 4.67 -2.82
N ALA A 74 7.67 4.88 -3.16
CA ALA A 74 7.27 5.75 -4.28
C ALA A 74 7.73 7.20 -4.09
N THR A 75 7.80 7.68 -2.84
CA THR A 75 8.28 9.03 -2.50
C THR A 75 9.78 9.09 -2.18
N LYS A 76 10.54 8.04 -2.48
CA LYS A 76 12.00 7.93 -2.26
C LYS A 76 12.42 8.15 -0.79
N LYS A 77 11.56 7.75 0.14
CA LYS A 77 11.82 7.80 1.59
C LYS A 77 12.30 6.46 2.10
N LYS A 78 12.84 6.46 3.34
CA LYS A 78 13.21 5.24 4.06
C LYS A 78 11.97 4.46 4.50
N ASP A 79 12.17 3.25 4.99
CA ASP A 79 11.15 2.29 5.39
C ASP A 79 10.33 2.69 6.64
N ILE A 80 9.27 1.93 6.90
CA ILE A 80 8.37 2.08 8.05
C ILE A 80 9.12 2.03 9.39
N GLY A 81 10.17 1.20 9.50
CA GLY A 81 10.94 1.05 10.74
C GLY A 81 11.71 2.32 11.11
N THR A 82 12.14 3.10 10.10
CA THR A 82 12.77 4.41 10.31
C THR A 82 11.77 5.45 10.83
N PHE A 83 10.52 5.45 10.35
CA PHE A 83 9.49 6.40 10.77
C PHE A 83 8.83 6.02 12.09
N PHE A 84 8.71 4.73 12.36
CA PHE A 84 8.07 4.16 13.55
C PHE A 84 8.99 3.13 14.21
N PRO A 85 10.11 3.56 14.78
CA PRO A 85 11.09 2.64 15.39
C PRO A 85 10.47 1.87 16.54
N ASN A 86 11.02 0.67 16.77
CA ASN A 86 10.60 -0.24 17.83
C ASN A 86 11.01 0.30 19.22
N ASN A 87 10.25 1.28 19.74
CA ASN A 87 10.48 1.89 21.04
C ASN A 87 9.16 2.05 21.82
N LYS A 88 9.26 2.50 23.09
CA LYS A 88 8.10 2.66 23.99
C LYS A 88 7.00 3.58 23.43
N LYS A 89 7.38 4.62 22.64
CA LYS A 89 6.45 5.60 22.06
C LYS A 89 5.46 4.96 21.08
N PHE A 90 5.89 3.98 20.32
CA PHE A 90 5.08 3.32 19.28
C PHE A 90 4.59 1.93 19.69
N LYS A 91 4.86 1.49 20.93
CA LYS A 91 4.39 0.21 21.44
C LYS A 91 2.85 0.15 21.42
N ASN A 92 2.30 -0.91 20.81
CA ASN A 92 0.86 -1.16 20.66
C ASN A 92 0.10 -0.07 19.86
N ILE A 93 0.81 0.73 19.06
CA ILE A 93 0.17 1.69 18.17
C ILE A 93 -0.70 0.95 17.13
N ARG A 94 -1.87 1.49 16.83
CA ARG A 94 -2.72 0.99 15.76
C ARG A 94 -2.21 1.47 14.41
N SER A 95 -2.08 0.57 13.43
CA SER A 95 -1.56 0.88 12.08
C SER A 95 -2.31 2.00 11.34
N PRO A 96 -3.64 2.21 11.51
CA PRO A 96 -4.30 3.42 10.99
C PRO A 96 -3.72 4.73 11.51
N LYS A 97 -3.22 4.76 12.76
CA LYS A 97 -2.54 5.95 13.32
C LYS A 97 -1.15 6.16 12.73
N MET A 98 -0.50 5.10 12.27
CA MET A 98 0.77 5.18 11.54
C MET A 98 0.56 5.66 10.10
N LEU A 99 -0.46 5.14 9.41
CA LEU A 99 -0.78 5.51 8.03
C LEU A 99 -1.20 6.98 7.89
N LYS A 100 -1.97 7.51 8.83
CA LYS A 100 -2.52 8.89 8.77
C LYS A 100 -1.48 9.97 8.49
N PRO A 101 -0.35 10.09 9.22
CA PRO A 101 0.68 11.08 8.92
C PRO A 101 1.37 10.85 7.58
N ILE A 102 1.52 9.59 7.15
CA ILE A 102 2.13 9.26 5.85
C ILE A 102 1.25 9.78 4.70
N ILE A 103 -0.06 9.51 4.74
CA ILE A 103 -1.04 10.03 3.77
C ILE A 103 -1.09 11.56 3.80
N SER A 104 -1.12 12.17 4.99
CA SER A 104 -1.14 13.63 5.12
C SER A 104 0.09 14.27 4.48
N ASN A 105 1.29 13.70 4.71
CA ASN A 105 2.53 14.22 4.14
C ASN A 105 2.59 14.01 2.62
N LEU A 106 2.05 12.88 2.13
CA LEU A 106 1.97 12.60 0.68
C LEU A 106 1.19 13.72 -0.03
N TYR A 107 -0.03 13.99 0.42
CA TYR A 107 -0.89 15.00 -0.21
C TYR A 107 -0.37 16.45 -0.03
N LYS A 108 0.30 16.76 1.10
CA LYS A 108 0.96 18.07 1.31
C LYS A 108 2.18 18.29 0.41
N SER A 109 2.71 17.23 -0.18
CA SER A 109 3.86 17.28 -1.12
C SER A 109 3.40 17.16 -2.57
N ASP A 110 2.13 17.50 -2.85
CA ASP A 110 1.50 17.53 -4.18
C ASP A 110 1.49 16.18 -4.91
N PHE A 111 1.55 15.10 -4.14
CA PHE A 111 1.34 13.76 -4.68
C PHE A 111 -0.11 13.31 -4.49
N SER A 112 -0.65 12.62 -5.47
CA SER A 112 -1.90 11.86 -5.36
C SER A 112 -1.68 10.39 -5.67
N ILE A 113 -2.50 9.55 -5.03
CA ILE A 113 -2.49 8.10 -5.29
C ILE A 113 -3.41 7.80 -6.46
N ASN A 114 -2.89 7.12 -7.48
CA ASN A 114 -3.69 6.68 -8.63
C ASN A 114 -4.40 5.36 -8.32
N ASN A 115 -3.64 4.37 -7.84
CA ASN A 115 -4.21 3.08 -7.43
C ASN A 115 -3.32 2.35 -6.43
N ILE A 116 -3.93 1.41 -5.71
CA ILE A 116 -3.28 0.46 -4.80
C ILE A 116 -3.69 -0.95 -5.20
N ASP A 117 -2.73 -1.81 -5.52
CA ASP A 117 -2.95 -3.25 -5.76
C ASP A 117 -2.30 -4.07 -4.65
N ILE A 118 -3.09 -4.93 -4.01
CA ILE A 118 -2.75 -5.63 -2.78
C ILE A 118 -2.85 -7.14 -3.00
N ASN A 119 -1.78 -7.87 -2.71
CA ASN A 119 -1.77 -9.31 -2.54
C ASN A 119 -1.72 -9.64 -1.05
N LEU A 120 -2.81 -10.12 -0.46
CA LEU A 120 -2.79 -10.69 0.89
C LEU A 120 -2.57 -12.20 0.80
N ILE A 121 -1.46 -12.65 1.35
CA ILE A 121 -0.94 -14.01 1.19
C ILE A 121 -1.16 -14.77 2.49
N CYS A 122 -2.16 -15.67 2.50
CA CYS A 122 -2.50 -16.48 3.66
C CYS A 122 -3.38 -17.68 3.26
N GLU A 123 -3.30 -18.75 4.02
CA GLU A 123 -4.25 -19.88 3.89
C GLU A 123 -5.59 -19.55 4.54
N GLN A 124 -5.54 -18.94 5.72
CA GLN A 124 -6.67 -18.50 6.52
C GLN A 124 -6.37 -17.14 7.17
N PRO A 125 -7.41 -16.31 7.42
CA PRO A 125 -8.82 -16.47 7.04
C PRO A 125 -9.05 -16.29 5.53
N LYS A 126 -10.16 -16.82 4.99
CA LYS A 126 -10.50 -16.63 3.56
C LYS A 126 -10.77 -15.16 3.27
N VAL A 127 -9.89 -14.53 2.51
CA VAL A 127 -9.89 -13.08 2.20
C VAL A 127 -11.19 -12.62 1.55
N SER A 128 -11.79 -13.46 0.69
CA SER A 128 -13.03 -13.14 -0.02
C SER A 128 -14.17 -12.71 0.91
N LYS A 129 -14.29 -13.31 2.11
CA LYS A 129 -15.31 -12.97 3.11
C LYS A 129 -15.17 -11.53 3.64
N TYR A 130 -13.98 -10.99 3.63
CA TYR A 130 -13.66 -9.68 4.25
C TYR A 130 -13.28 -8.63 3.23
N ARG A 131 -13.10 -8.99 1.95
CA ARG A 131 -12.58 -8.15 0.88
C ARG A 131 -13.29 -6.78 0.81
N LYS A 132 -14.61 -6.76 0.73
CA LYS A 132 -15.38 -5.50 0.65
C LYS A 132 -15.17 -4.61 1.88
N ARG A 133 -15.11 -5.19 3.08
CA ARG A 133 -14.92 -4.46 4.34
C ARG A 133 -13.52 -3.88 4.43
N ILE A 134 -12.49 -4.63 4.02
CA ILE A 134 -11.09 -4.19 3.99
C ILE A 134 -10.93 -3.04 3.00
N ILE A 135 -11.41 -3.18 1.75
CA ILE A 135 -11.37 -2.11 0.75
C ILE A 135 -12.09 -0.85 1.24
N ASN A 136 -13.26 -0.97 1.85
CA ASN A 136 -13.98 0.17 2.43
C ASN A 136 -13.17 0.88 3.53
N SER A 137 -12.44 0.13 4.35
CA SER A 137 -11.60 0.69 5.40
C SER A 137 -10.40 1.43 4.80
N ILE A 138 -9.68 0.81 3.87
CA ILE A 138 -8.54 1.43 3.19
C ILE A 138 -8.98 2.70 2.44
N SER A 139 -10.10 2.66 1.71
CA SER A 139 -10.70 3.81 1.02
C SER A 139 -10.89 5.00 1.98
N LYS A 140 -11.45 4.76 3.16
CA LYS A 140 -11.64 5.81 4.18
C LYS A 140 -10.31 6.33 4.75
N LEU A 141 -9.33 5.45 4.96
CA LEU A 141 -8.03 5.81 5.54
C LEU A 141 -7.14 6.59 4.56
N THR A 142 -7.30 6.35 3.26
CA THR A 142 -6.50 6.96 2.19
C THR A 142 -7.23 8.07 1.44
N SER A 143 -8.53 8.26 1.69
CA SER A 143 -9.43 9.14 0.93
C SER A 143 -9.56 8.77 -0.56
N LEU A 144 -9.26 7.53 -0.92
CA LEU A 144 -9.38 7.03 -2.29
C LEU A 144 -10.79 6.49 -2.57
N ASN A 145 -11.20 6.54 -3.84
CA ASN A 145 -12.35 5.78 -4.30
C ASN A 145 -12.06 4.28 -4.27
N LYS A 146 -13.07 3.47 -4.01
CA LYS A 146 -12.92 1.99 -3.92
C LYS A 146 -12.42 1.34 -5.21
N ASN A 147 -12.70 1.92 -6.36
CA ASN A 147 -12.24 1.45 -7.67
C ASN A 147 -10.74 1.67 -7.90
N GLN A 148 -10.09 2.49 -7.07
CA GLN A 148 -8.64 2.69 -7.07
C GLN A 148 -7.92 1.66 -6.19
N ILE A 149 -8.64 0.77 -5.49
CA ILE A 149 -8.08 -0.19 -4.54
C ILE A 149 -8.47 -1.60 -4.97
N ASN A 150 -7.47 -2.42 -5.25
CA ASN A 150 -7.68 -3.84 -5.49
C ASN A 150 -7.10 -4.66 -4.34
N LEU A 151 -7.78 -5.74 -3.95
CA LEU A 151 -7.32 -6.70 -2.95
C LEU A 151 -7.53 -8.11 -3.47
N LYS A 152 -6.44 -8.85 -3.58
CA LYS A 152 -6.42 -10.27 -3.97
C LYS A 152 -5.97 -11.11 -2.79
N GLY A 153 -6.67 -12.19 -2.52
CA GLY A 153 -6.21 -13.22 -1.59
C GLY A 153 -5.42 -14.28 -2.35
N LYS A 154 -4.26 -14.65 -1.84
CA LYS A 154 -3.39 -15.69 -2.39
C LYS A 154 -3.12 -16.76 -1.35
N THR A 155 -3.28 -18.03 -1.75
CA THR A 155 -2.73 -19.17 -0.99
C THR A 155 -1.32 -19.48 -1.48
N VAL A 156 -0.58 -20.24 -0.70
CA VAL A 156 0.76 -20.72 -1.08
C VAL A 156 0.76 -22.27 -1.20
N GLU A 157 -0.39 -22.85 -1.50
CA GLU A 157 -0.57 -24.28 -1.72
C GLU A 157 0.00 -25.13 -0.56
N LYS A 158 -0.22 -24.65 0.68
CA LYS A 158 0.26 -25.25 1.94
C LYS A 158 1.79 -25.30 2.08
N LEU A 159 2.53 -24.57 1.27
CA LEU A 159 4.00 -24.51 1.33
C LEU A 159 4.48 -23.53 2.41
N GLY A 160 5.61 -23.87 3.03
CA GLY A 160 6.33 -23.00 3.96
C GLY A 160 5.55 -22.61 5.21
N LEU A 161 5.92 -21.49 5.83
CA LEU A 161 5.32 -20.98 7.07
C LEU A 161 3.89 -20.49 6.86
N ILE A 162 3.61 -19.83 5.76
CA ILE A 162 2.27 -19.34 5.43
C ILE A 162 1.34 -20.51 5.17
N GLY A 163 1.79 -21.52 4.44
CA GLY A 163 1.02 -22.72 4.14
C GLY A 163 0.69 -23.56 5.38
N LYS A 164 1.54 -23.48 6.41
CA LYS A 164 1.31 -24.10 7.75
C LYS A 164 0.51 -23.20 8.71
N GLU A 165 -0.07 -22.10 8.20
CA GLU A 165 -0.82 -21.12 8.99
C GLU A 165 0.00 -20.53 10.17
N LYS A 166 1.31 -20.35 9.98
CA LYS A 166 2.22 -19.77 10.96
C LYS A 166 2.49 -18.28 10.72
N ALA A 167 2.17 -17.75 9.54
CA ALA A 167 2.36 -16.36 9.16
C ALA A 167 1.30 -15.90 8.15
N ILE A 168 1.12 -14.60 8.07
CA ILE A 168 0.41 -13.91 6.96
C ILE A 168 1.38 -12.88 6.39
N ALA A 169 1.46 -12.79 5.06
CA ALA A 169 2.21 -11.77 4.35
C ALA A 169 1.32 -10.90 3.49
N CYS A 170 1.80 -9.72 3.17
CA CYS A 170 1.15 -8.81 2.25
C CYS A 170 2.20 -8.16 1.34
N GLU A 171 1.87 -8.08 0.07
CA GLU A 171 2.62 -7.34 -0.93
C GLU A 171 1.71 -6.27 -1.53
N VAL A 172 2.22 -5.06 -1.70
CA VAL A 172 1.49 -3.91 -2.23
C VAL A 172 2.31 -3.25 -3.32
N ILE A 173 1.63 -2.94 -4.42
CA ILE A 173 2.14 -1.99 -5.41
C ILE A 173 1.23 -0.77 -5.40
N ILE A 174 1.85 0.41 -5.39
CA ILE A 174 1.15 1.69 -5.46
C ILE A 174 1.68 2.50 -6.64
N SER A 175 0.80 3.20 -7.33
CA SER A 175 1.19 4.27 -8.25
C SER A 175 0.71 5.61 -7.73
N ILE A 176 1.59 6.60 -7.80
CA ILE A 176 1.32 7.98 -7.39
C ILE A 176 1.74 8.93 -8.50
N THR A 177 1.04 10.04 -8.62
CA THR A 177 1.39 11.13 -9.53
C THR A 177 1.77 12.36 -8.73
N LYS A 178 2.85 13.04 -9.13
CA LYS A 178 3.20 14.35 -8.62
C LYS A 178 2.64 15.42 -9.54
N TYR A 179 1.98 16.40 -8.95
CA TYR A 179 1.54 17.63 -9.63
C TYR A 179 2.54 18.74 -9.25
N ASP A 180 3.13 19.33 -10.26
CA ASP A 180 4.05 20.48 -10.10
C ASP A 180 3.26 21.77 -9.93
#